data_50711330bc6732ac352c393207eb9f46
#
_entry.id   50711330bc6732ac352c393207eb9f46
#
_cell.length_a   1.000
_cell.length_b   1.000
_cell.length_c   1.000
_cell.angle_alpha   90.00
_cell.angle_beta   90.00
_cell.angle_gamma   90.00
#
_symmetry.space_group_name_H-M   'P 1'
#
loop_
_entity.id
_entity.type
_entity.pdbx_description
1 polymer ?
#
loop_
_entity_poly.entity_id
_entity_poly.type
_entity_poly.pdbx_seq_one_letter_code
_entity_poly.pdbx_strand_id
1 'polypeptide(L)'
;PHFRVARQSGSIEAAELDEGMLQWGLYAAALRLPFLPTRAGLGTDVMRINPHLKLVKSPYEDGEELVAMPAIPLDVALVHMNRADAGGNGQFLGPDLYFDDLFAKAAKRTFMSCEKVVPTEDLLDEGTFHTLKIPRLFVDGVVEAPRGAHFTERPPDYGRDESFQREF
;
A
#
# COMPACT_ATOMS: atom_id res chain seq x y z
N PRO A 1 2.78 -13.72 -15.73
CA PRO A 1 2.94 -15.17 -15.95
C PRO A 1 3.79 -15.85 -14.88
N HIS A 2 4.97 -15.32 -14.55
CA HIS A 2 5.95 -15.95 -13.64
C HIS A 2 5.41 -16.18 -12.22
N PHE A 3 4.77 -15.21 -11.59
CA PHE A 3 4.17 -15.36 -10.27
C PHE A 3 3.12 -16.48 -10.23
N ARG A 4 2.22 -16.52 -11.23
CA ARG A 4 1.18 -17.56 -11.33
C ARG A 4 1.81 -18.96 -11.42
N VAL A 5 2.81 -19.12 -12.27
CA VAL A 5 3.52 -20.41 -12.44
C VAL A 5 4.21 -20.81 -11.14
N ALA A 6 4.92 -19.90 -10.51
CA ALA A 6 5.63 -20.15 -9.25
C ALA A 6 4.65 -20.54 -8.11
N ARG A 7 3.52 -19.83 -7.99
CA ARG A 7 2.46 -20.17 -7.01
C ARG A 7 1.87 -21.55 -7.30
N GLN A 8 1.50 -21.84 -8.55
CA GLN A 8 0.89 -23.11 -8.93
C GLN A 8 1.82 -24.31 -8.77
N SER A 9 3.12 -24.13 -9.00
CA SER A 9 4.13 -25.17 -8.80
C SER A 9 4.56 -25.34 -7.34
N GLY A 10 4.11 -24.45 -6.44
CA GLY A 10 4.54 -24.46 -5.03
C GLY A 10 6.01 -24.06 -4.82
N SER A 11 6.63 -23.42 -5.82
CA SER A 11 8.03 -22.95 -5.72
C SER A 11 8.18 -21.66 -4.88
N ILE A 12 7.06 -21.01 -4.55
CA ILE A 12 6.98 -19.88 -3.63
C ILE A 12 5.88 -20.15 -2.61
N GLU A 13 6.07 -19.64 -1.39
CA GLU A 13 5.02 -19.52 -0.41
C GLU A 13 4.16 -18.29 -0.74
N ALA A 14 2.83 -18.47 -0.78
CA ALA A 14 1.88 -17.40 -1.10
C ALA A 14 0.75 -17.40 -0.07
N ALA A 15 0.59 -16.31 0.64
CA ALA A 15 -0.59 -16.05 1.47
C ALA A 15 -1.71 -15.47 0.60
N GLU A 16 -2.94 -15.95 0.79
CA GLU A 16 -4.12 -15.44 0.10
C GLU A 16 -5.00 -14.70 1.10
N LEU A 17 -5.10 -13.40 0.94
CA LEU A 17 -5.91 -12.51 1.76
C LEU A 17 -6.87 -11.74 0.85
N ASP A 18 -8.02 -11.33 1.37
CA ASP A 18 -8.80 -10.32 0.68
C ASP A 18 -8.21 -8.92 0.89
N GLU A 19 -8.66 -7.98 0.09
CA GLU A 19 -8.17 -6.59 0.10
C GLU A 19 -8.37 -5.93 1.47
N GLY A 20 -9.54 -6.14 2.11
CA GLY A 20 -9.83 -5.59 3.42
C GLY A 20 -8.91 -6.14 4.51
N MET A 21 -8.58 -7.43 4.46
CA MET A 21 -7.61 -8.03 5.39
C MET A 21 -6.21 -7.47 5.16
N LEU A 22 -5.76 -7.36 3.91
CA LEU A 22 -4.47 -6.76 3.59
C LEU A 22 -4.38 -5.33 4.13
N GLN A 23 -5.40 -4.52 3.86
CA GLN A 23 -5.49 -3.13 4.35
C GLN A 23 -5.40 -3.08 5.88
N TRP A 24 -6.16 -3.96 6.57
CA TRP A 24 -6.19 -4.00 8.05
C TRP A 24 -4.84 -4.41 8.65
N GLY A 25 -4.16 -5.37 8.03
CA GLY A 25 -2.81 -5.76 8.44
C GLY A 25 -1.78 -4.64 8.27
N LEU A 26 -1.83 -3.91 7.16
CA LEU A 26 -0.99 -2.73 6.93
C LEU A 26 -1.34 -1.61 7.92
N TYR A 27 -2.63 -1.41 8.19
CA TYR A 27 -3.09 -0.41 9.16
C TYR A 27 -2.59 -0.72 10.58
N ALA A 28 -2.68 -1.98 11.00
CA ALA A 28 -2.13 -2.43 12.27
C ALA A 28 -0.63 -2.13 12.39
N ALA A 29 0.14 -2.43 11.33
CA ALA A 29 1.57 -2.14 11.29
C ALA A 29 1.85 -0.63 11.33
N ALA A 30 1.11 0.17 10.57
CA ALA A 30 1.23 1.63 10.55
C ALA A 30 0.95 2.26 11.93
N LEU A 31 0.00 1.70 12.68
CA LEU A 31 -0.37 2.13 14.03
C LEU A 31 0.52 1.51 15.14
N ARG A 32 1.48 0.64 14.77
CA ARG A 32 2.31 -0.12 15.72
C ARG A 32 1.51 -1.01 16.66
N LEU A 33 0.36 -1.51 16.18
CA LEU A 33 -0.47 -2.49 16.89
C LEU A 33 -0.10 -3.92 16.45
N PRO A 34 -0.22 -4.92 17.34
CA PRO A 34 0.09 -6.30 16.97
C PRO A 34 -0.93 -6.92 16.00
N PHE A 35 -2.17 -6.46 16.05
CA PHE A 35 -3.27 -6.87 15.17
C PHE A 35 -4.40 -5.85 15.22
N LEU A 36 -5.34 -5.95 14.28
CA LEU A 36 -6.63 -5.27 14.32
C LEU A 36 -7.77 -6.27 14.11
N PRO A 37 -8.88 -6.15 14.85
CA PRO A 37 -10.04 -6.99 14.65
C PRO A 37 -10.80 -6.60 13.40
N THR A 38 -11.30 -7.59 12.64
CA THR A 38 -12.10 -7.36 11.42
C THR A 38 -13.11 -8.48 11.21
N ARG A 39 -14.20 -8.18 10.50
CA ARG A 39 -15.14 -9.19 9.99
C ARG A 39 -14.70 -9.78 8.66
N ALA A 40 -13.77 -9.12 7.96
CA ALA A 40 -13.26 -9.61 6.68
C ALA A 40 -12.64 -11.00 6.85
N GLY A 41 -12.96 -11.90 5.95
CA GLY A 41 -12.51 -13.30 5.99
C GLY A 41 -13.39 -14.26 6.78
N LEU A 42 -14.28 -13.79 7.68
CA LEU A 42 -15.19 -14.67 8.42
C LEU A 42 -16.14 -15.42 7.47
N GLY A 43 -16.32 -16.72 7.72
CA GLY A 43 -17.21 -17.58 6.94
C GLY A 43 -16.70 -17.92 5.54
N THR A 44 -15.44 -17.60 5.23
CA THR A 44 -14.80 -17.91 3.94
C THR A 44 -13.68 -18.93 4.09
N ASP A 45 -13.23 -19.47 2.96
CA ASP A 45 -12.09 -20.39 2.91
C ASP A 45 -10.76 -19.73 3.26
N VAL A 46 -10.68 -18.40 3.25
CA VAL A 46 -9.46 -17.65 3.61
C VAL A 46 -8.97 -18.04 5.00
N MET A 47 -9.87 -18.23 5.97
CA MET A 47 -9.50 -18.69 7.32
C MET A 47 -8.94 -20.10 7.35
N ARG A 48 -9.45 -20.97 6.48
CA ARG A 48 -9.01 -22.36 6.39
C ARG A 48 -7.64 -22.51 5.73
N ILE A 49 -7.37 -21.71 4.70
CA ILE A 49 -6.10 -21.77 3.95
C ILE A 49 -4.97 -20.97 4.62
N ASN A 50 -5.30 -20.12 5.59
CA ASN A 50 -4.33 -19.33 6.35
C ASN A 50 -4.37 -19.72 7.85
N PRO A 51 -3.78 -20.85 8.26
CA PRO A 51 -3.90 -21.38 9.63
C PRO A 51 -3.23 -20.48 10.70
N HIS A 52 -2.43 -19.51 10.28
CA HIS A 52 -1.83 -18.52 11.18
C HIS A 52 -2.81 -17.43 11.63
N LEU A 53 -3.92 -17.24 10.89
CA LEU A 53 -4.98 -16.31 11.30
C LEU A 53 -5.72 -16.86 12.52
N LYS A 54 -6.04 -16.00 13.46
CA LYS A 54 -6.73 -16.35 14.71
C LYS A 54 -8.02 -15.57 14.84
N LEU A 55 -8.93 -16.12 15.65
CA LEU A 55 -10.15 -15.44 16.04
C LEU A 55 -9.98 -14.79 17.41
N VAL A 56 -10.68 -13.69 17.63
CA VAL A 56 -10.77 -12.97 18.91
C VAL A 56 -12.22 -12.64 19.18
N LYS A 57 -12.64 -12.71 20.43
CA LYS A 57 -13.97 -12.23 20.84
C LYS A 57 -13.90 -10.78 21.25
N SER A 58 -14.93 -10.02 20.86
CA SER A 58 -15.15 -8.68 21.37
C SER A 58 -15.25 -8.72 22.91
N PRO A 59 -14.57 -7.83 23.63
CA PRO A 59 -14.68 -7.73 25.09
C PRO A 59 -15.97 -7.03 25.55
N TYR A 60 -16.79 -6.57 24.62
CA TYR A 60 -18.03 -5.87 24.89
C TYR A 60 -19.22 -6.84 24.95
N GLU A 61 -20.41 -6.33 25.28
CA GLU A 61 -21.63 -7.14 25.53
C GLU A 61 -22.07 -8.01 24.35
N ASP A 62 -21.72 -7.59 23.11
CA ASP A 62 -22.03 -8.34 21.89
C ASP A 62 -21.29 -9.68 21.83
N GLY A 63 -20.11 -9.81 22.47
CA GLY A 63 -19.28 -11.00 22.43
C GLY A 63 -18.94 -11.51 21.03
N GLU A 64 -19.00 -10.61 20.04
CA GLU A 64 -18.83 -10.93 18.62
C GLU A 64 -17.47 -11.59 18.35
N GLU A 65 -17.47 -12.62 17.52
CA GLU A 65 -16.25 -13.24 17.05
C GLU A 65 -15.70 -12.52 15.80
N LEU A 66 -14.44 -12.15 15.84
CA LEU A 66 -13.75 -11.38 14.81
C LEU A 66 -12.43 -12.07 14.42
N VAL A 67 -11.95 -11.83 13.22
CA VAL A 67 -10.58 -12.18 12.83
C VAL A 67 -9.61 -11.21 13.50
N ALA A 68 -8.63 -11.73 14.23
CA ALA A 68 -7.48 -10.97 14.70
C ALA A 68 -6.47 -10.86 13.55
N MET A 69 -6.68 -9.89 12.65
CA MET A 69 -5.78 -9.71 11.50
C MET A 69 -4.41 -9.23 11.98
N PRO A 70 -3.33 -10.04 11.84
CA PRO A 70 -2.02 -9.66 12.34
C PRO A 70 -1.47 -8.45 11.56
N ALA A 71 -0.63 -7.67 12.25
CA ALA A 71 0.11 -6.61 11.59
C ALA A 71 0.99 -7.16 10.46
N ILE A 72 1.06 -6.45 9.34
CA ILE A 72 1.95 -6.75 8.22
C ILE A 72 3.06 -5.67 8.18
N PRO A 73 4.10 -5.79 9.02
CA PRO A 73 5.22 -4.87 8.99
C PRO A 73 6.06 -5.12 7.73
N LEU A 74 6.47 -4.03 7.08
CA LEU A 74 7.30 -4.08 5.90
C LEU A 74 8.73 -3.69 6.24
N ASP A 75 9.72 -4.34 5.62
CA ASP A 75 11.11 -3.92 5.76
C ASP A 75 11.38 -2.68 4.92
N VAL A 76 10.87 -2.66 3.68
CA VAL A 76 11.02 -1.55 2.73
C VAL A 76 9.71 -1.33 1.99
N ALA A 77 9.33 -0.06 1.83
CA ALA A 77 8.31 0.38 0.89
C ALA A 77 8.95 1.15 -0.26
N LEU A 78 8.50 0.85 -1.47
CA LEU A 78 8.82 1.61 -2.68
C LEU A 78 7.53 2.20 -3.20
N VAL A 79 7.43 3.52 -3.22
CA VAL A 79 6.22 4.23 -3.64
C VAL A 79 6.53 5.21 -4.76
N HIS A 80 5.52 5.51 -5.59
CA HIS A 80 5.67 6.46 -6.69
C HIS A 80 4.58 7.52 -6.65
N MET A 81 4.98 8.80 -6.59
CA MET A 81 4.09 9.95 -6.44
C MET A 81 4.12 10.86 -7.67
N ASN A 82 3.11 11.73 -7.82
CA ASN A 82 3.12 12.76 -8.87
C ASN A 82 4.19 13.80 -8.59
N ARG A 83 4.22 14.33 -7.38
CA ARG A 83 5.21 15.33 -6.92
C ARG A 83 5.79 14.89 -5.59
N ALA A 84 7.00 15.33 -5.35
CA ALA A 84 7.60 15.28 -4.01
C ALA A 84 8.50 16.50 -3.81
N ASP A 85 8.70 16.91 -2.56
CA ASP A 85 9.80 17.80 -2.24
C ASP A 85 11.07 17.01 -1.88
N ALA A 86 12.19 17.69 -1.84
CA ALA A 86 13.47 17.07 -1.48
C ALA A 86 13.50 16.52 -0.05
N GLY A 87 12.59 16.98 0.80
CA GLY A 87 12.44 16.52 2.20
C GLY A 87 11.62 15.25 2.33
N GLY A 88 10.88 14.85 1.30
CA GLY A 88 10.09 13.61 1.30
C GLY A 88 8.59 13.79 1.51
N ASN A 89 8.04 15.00 1.41
CA ASN A 89 6.60 15.17 1.34
C ASN A 89 6.13 14.74 -0.04
N GLY A 90 5.27 13.72 -0.10
CA GLY A 90 4.74 13.16 -1.34
C GLY A 90 3.31 13.59 -1.62
N GLN A 91 3.08 14.05 -2.86
CA GLN A 91 1.79 14.47 -3.34
C GLN A 91 1.26 13.51 -4.41
N PHE A 92 0.01 13.10 -4.24
CA PHE A 92 -0.73 12.29 -5.18
C PHE A 92 -1.88 13.09 -5.78
N LEU A 93 -1.90 13.24 -7.11
CA LEU A 93 -2.88 14.03 -7.85
C LEU A 93 -3.96 13.19 -8.54
N GLY A 94 -3.79 11.87 -8.54
CA GLY A 94 -4.74 10.95 -9.15
C GLY A 94 -6.01 10.75 -8.31
N PRO A 95 -6.98 10.00 -8.84
CA PRO A 95 -8.26 9.77 -8.16
C PRO A 95 -8.18 8.79 -7.00
N ASP A 96 -7.29 7.81 -7.06
CA ASP A 96 -7.18 6.74 -6.08
C ASP A 96 -5.71 6.43 -5.76
N LEU A 97 -5.32 6.64 -4.51
CA LEU A 97 -3.97 6.36 -4.02
C LEU A 97 -3.76 4.87 -3.74
N TYR A 98 -4.83 4.11 -3.55
CA TYR A 98 -4.79 2.73 -3.09
C TYR A 98 -4.16 2.63 -1.69
N PHE A 99 -3.06 1.87 -1.50
CA PHE A 99 -2.44 1.67 -0.18
C PHE A 99 -1.04 2.29 -0.02
N ASP A 100 -0.62 3.16 -0.93
CA ASP A 100 0.75 3.71 -0.93
C ASP A 100 1.11 4.42 0.38
N ASP A 101 0.17 5.14 0.98
CA ASP A 101 0.38 5.79 2.28
C ASP A 101 0.49 4.78 3.44
N LEU A 102 -0.24 3.68 3.37
CA LEU A 102 -0.14 2.60 4.36
C LEU A 102 1.18 1.83 4.20
N PHE A 103 1.62 1.56 2.97
CA PHE A 103 2.94 0.97 2.73
C PHE A 103 4.05 1.80 3.34
N ALA A 104 4.03 3.13 3.10
CA ALA A 104 5.02 4.03 3.68
C ALA A 104 5.01 4.03 5.22
N LYS A 105 3.82 4.03 5.83
CA LYS A 105 3.66 4.04 7.29
C LYS A 105 3.98 2.70 7.95
N ALA A 106 3.72 1.58 7.26
CA ALA A 106 3.96 0.22 7.76
C ALA A 106 5.42 -0.22 7.63
N ALA A 107 6.21 0.46 6.80
CA ALA A 107 7.59 0.11 6.52
C ALA A 107 8.57 0.64 7.58
N LYS A 108 9.71 -0.06 7.70
CA LYS A 108 10.88 0.41 8.46
C LYS A 108 11.64 1.49 7.68
N ARG A 109 11.66 1.37 6.35
CA ARG A 109 12.28 2.32 5.43
C ARG A 109 11.40 2.51 4.20
N THR A 110 11.27 3.76 3.77
CA THR A 110 10.49 4.10 2.57
C THR A 110 11.34 4.90 1.60
N PHE A 111 11.37 4.45 0.35
CA PHE A 111 11.96 5.20 -0.76
C PHE A 111 10.86 5.62 -1.72
N MET A 112 10.85 6.89 -2.04
CA MET A 112 9.84 7.51 -2.89
C MET A 112 10.46 7.91 -4.22
N SER A 113 9.92 7.42 -5.32
CA SER A 113 10.12 8.02 -6.63
C SER A 113 8.96 8.97 -6.95
N CYS A 114 9.19 9.95 -7.80
CA CYS A 114 8.14 10.86 -8.24
C CYS A 114 8.36 11.31 -9.68
N GLU A 115 7.30 11.80 -10.31
CA GLU A 115 7.38 12.38 -11.65
C GLU A 115 8.22 13.64 -11.67
N LYS A 116 8.13 14.45 -10.61
CA LYS A 116 8.87 15.71 -10.49
C LYS A 116 9.14 16.04 -9.02
N VAL A 117 10.39 16.43 -8.74
CA VAL A 117 10.76 17.05 -7.46
C VAL A 117 10.53 18.55 -7.56
N VAL A 118 9.79 19.12 -6.61
CA VAL A 118 9.43 20.55 -6.56
C VAL A 118 9.84 21.15 -5.22
N PRO A 119 10.00 22.48 -5.13
CA PRO A 119 10.09 23.16 -3.85
C PRO A 119 8.88 22.87 -2.95
N THR A 120 9.07 22.85 -1.63
CA THR A 120 7.97 22.54 -0.70
C THR A 120 6.79 23.51 -0.83
N GLU A 121 7.07 24.77 -1.08
CA GLU A 121 6.07 25.83 -1.28
C GLU A 121 5.21 25.61 -2.53
N ASP A 122 5.74 24.95 -3.56
CA ASP A 122 5.06 24.72 -4.85
C ASP A 122 4.15 23.48 -4.81
N LEU A 123 4.22 22.66 -3.75
CA LEU A 123 3.40 21.42 -3.64
C LEU A 123 1.89 21.71 -3.69
N LEU A 124 1.45 22.92 -3.30
CA LEU A 124 0.04 23.30 -3.32
C LEU A 124 -0.41 24.00 -4.60
N ASP A 125 0.49 24.20 -5.58
CA ASP A 125 0.14 24.87 -6.84
C ASP A 125 -0.74 24.01 -7.74
N GLU A 126 -0.49 22.67 -7.75
CA GLU A 126 -1.21 21.72 -8.59
C GLU A 126 -2.32 20.96 -7.85
N GLY A 127 -2.40 21.08 -6.53
CA GLY A 127 -3.40 20.36 -5.73
C GLY A 127 -3.64 20.98 -4.37
N THR A 128 -4.71 20.55 -3.71
CA THR A 128 -5.05 21.00 -2.38
C THR A 128 -4.23 20.28 -1.32
N PHE A 129 -4.28 20.74 -0.06
CA PHE A 129 -3.67 20.07 1.08
C PHE A 129 -4.03 18.57 1.17
N HIS A 130 -5.22 18.17 0.75
CA HIS A 130 -5.66 16.76 0.76
C HIS A 130 -4.91 15.87 -0.21
N THR A 131 -4.18 16.44 -1.17
CA THR A 131 -3.32 15.69 -2.10
C THR A 131 -1.95 15.33 -1.50
N LEU A 132 -1.56 15.93 -0.38
CA LEU A 132 -0.36 15.58 0.36
C LEU A 132 -0.62 14.28 1.14
N LYS A 133 -0.21 13.15 0.59
CA LYS A 133 -0.58 11.82 1.11
C LYS A 133 0.50 11.18 1.96
N ILE A 134 1.76 11.39 1.64
CA ILE A 134 2.87 10.80 2.37
C ILE A 134 3.73 11.92 3.00
N PRO A 135 3.65 12.10 4.33
CA PRO A 135 4.50 13.05 5.03
C PRO A 135 5.97 12.59 5.04
N ARG A 136 6.89 13.54 4.94
CA ARG A 136 8.35 13.31 4.98
C ARG A 136 8.82 12.47 6.17
N LEU A 137 8.05 12.45 7.27
CA LEU A 137 8.34 11.66 8.46
C LEU A 137 8.53 10.16 8.16
N PHE A 138 7.89 9.67 7.10
CA PHE A 138 7.91 8.26 6.72
C PHE A 138 8.86 7.96 5.56
N VAL A 139 9.63 8.94 5.06
CA VAL A 139 10.42 8.81 3.83
C VAL A 139 11.91 8.93 4.12
N ASP A 140 12.69 7.93 3.70
CA ASP A 140 14.15 7.90 3.86
C ASP A 140 14.89 8.49 2.65
N GLY A 141 14.28 8.49 1.48
CA GLY A 141 14.91 9.02 0.28
C GLY A 141 13.90 9.29 -0.85
N VAL A 142 14.21 10.30 -1.64
CA VAL A 142 13.42 10.73 -2.80
C VAL A 142 14.28 10.68 -4.05
N VAL A 143 13.69 10.24 -5.16
CA VAL A 143 14.30 10.29 -6.49
C VAL A 143 13.28 10.75 -7.54
N GLU A 144 13.70 11.67 -8.40
CA GLU A 144 12.92 12.03 -9.58
C GLU A 144 13.07 10.93 -10.64
N ALA A 145 11.95 10.37 -11.07
CA ALA A 145 11.89 9.28 -12.04
C ALA A 145 10.66 9.47 -12.95
N PRO A 146 10.75 10.39 -13.92
CA PRO A 146 9.64 10.67 -14.84
C PRO A 146 9.19 9.39 -15.55
N ARG A 147 7.87 9.16 -15.60
CA ARG A 147 7.24 7.93 -16.09
C ARG A 147 7.66 6.67 -15.31
N GLY A 148 8.03 6.82 -14.03
CA GLY A 148 8.48 5.73 -13.18
C GLY A 148 7.44 4.64 -12.92
N ALA A 149 6.15 4.94 -13.11
CA ALA A 149 5.06 3.95 -13.03
C ALA A 149 4.67 3.35 -14.41
N HIS A 150 5.40 3.69 -15.49
CA HIS A 150 5.13 3.11 -16.81
C HIS A 150 5.22 1.55 -16.72
N PHE A 151 4.32 0.85 -17.30
CA PHE A 151 3.26 1.10 -18.30
C PHE A 151 1.88 1.42 -17.69
N THR A 152 1.75 1.47 -16.37
CA THR A 152 0.52 1.91 -15.70
C THR A 152 0.34 3.42 -15.86
N GLU A 153 -0.74 3.95 -15.35
CA GLU A 153 -1.02 5.38 -15.42
C GLU A 153 -0.56 6.13 -14.17
N ARG A 154 -0.34 7.44 -14.32
CA ARG A 154 -0.12 8.38 -13.23
C ARG A 154 -0.84 9.71 -13.55
N PRO A 155 -2.18 9.76 -13.44
CA PRO A 155 -2.92 10.98 -13.70
C PRO A 155 -2.51 12.12 -12.73
N PRO A 156 -2.48 13.38 -13.17
CA PRO A 156 -2.72 13.87 -14.54
C PRO A 156 -1.50 13.77 -15.47
N ASP A 157 -0.35 13.28 -15.00
CA ASP A 157 0.91 13.35 -15.75
C ASP A 157 0.89 12.47 -17.02
N TYR A 158 0.35 11.25 -16.95
CA TYR A 158 0.18 10.37 -18.11
C TYR A 158 -0.85 9.26 -17.88
N GLY A 159 -1.41 8.78 -18.99
CA GLY A 159 -2.31 7.63 -19.01
C GLY A 159 -1.58 6.30 -19.18
N ARG A 160 -2.35 5.21 -19.13
CA ARG A 160 -1.86 3.83 -19.32
C ARG A 160 -1.37 3.61 -20.75
N ASP A 161 -0.23 2.94 -20.89
CA ASP A 161 0.27 2.46 -22.16
C ASP A 161 -0.24 1.05 -22.45
N GLU A 162 -1.45 0.98 -23.02
CA GLU A 162 -2.08 -0.31 -23.35
C GLU A 162 -1.33 -1.08 -24.44
N SER A 163 -0.68 -0.37 -25.36
CA SER A 163 0.07 -1.00 -26.44
C SER A 163 1.23 -1.79 -25.88
N PHE A 164 2.03 -1.15 -25.04
CA PHE A 164 3.14 -1.81 -24.36
C PHE A 164 2.66 -3.00 -23.50
N GLN A 165 1.55 -2.83 -22.78
CA GLN A 165 0.99 -3.90 -21.93
C GLN A 165 0.55 -5.13 -22.71
N ARG A 166 0.11 -4.97 -23.96
CA ARG A 166 -0.29 -6.11 -24.82
C ARG A 166 0.90 -6.87 -25.41
N GLU A 167 2.01 -6.17 -25.64
CA GLU A 167 3.24 -6.75 -26.19
C GLU A 167 4.09 -7.46 -25.14
N PHE A 168 3.98 -7.04 -23.88
CA PHE A 168 4.70 -7.58 -22.74
C PHE A 168 4.02 -8.84 -22.16
#